data_1a7342d02ea9ac73ae76d35567473038
#
_entry.id   1a7342d02ea9ac73ae76d35567473038
#
_cell.length_a   1.000
_cell.length_b   1.000
_cell.length_c   1.000
_cell.angle_alpha   90.00
_cell.angle_beta   90.00
_cell.angle_gamma   90.00
#
_symmetry.space_group_name_H-M   'P 1'
#
loop_
_entity.id
_entity.type
_entity.pdbx_description
1 polymer ?
#
loop_
_entity_poly.entity_id
_entity_poly.type
_entity_poly.pdbx_seq_one_letter_code
_entity_poly.pdbx_strand_id
1 'polypeptide(L)'
;MMTHTSAAPDQGKISFGGTNNGLVAKTIKFSGTASHAGGAPHLGVNALNAAMIAMSAIHAQRETYRDQDTIRIHPIITRGGVAVSSVPADVRMETYVRGASIDAFLSASEKVDRALRAGAMAVGGSVEITTLPGYLPIQSSQPMLEIYSRNAATLVGSDGLNRLGHRTGSTDMGDISQMIPVIHPYVEAATGNGHGIDYMVKDYTLGVLTGAKAMAMTVIDLLHENAATGQMVVDKYKAPLTKTDYLSLLRGMMKEESYTE
;
A
#
# COMPACT_ATOMS: atom_id res chain seq x y z
N MET A 1 -14.25 2.95 12.23
CA MET A 1 -14.77 2.44 10.94
C MET A 1 -14.49 3.44 9.84
N MET A 2 -14.16 2.97 8.64
CA MET A 2 -14.03 3.76 7.42
C MET A 2 -14.71 2.99 6.28
N THR A 3 -15.39 3.68 5.37
CA THR A 3 -15.97 3.08 4.16
C THR A 3 -15.36 3.70 2.92
N HIS A 4 -15.27 2.93 1.84
CA HIS A 4 -14.73 3.36 0.56
C HIS A 4 -15.68 2.97 -0.56
N THR A 5 -15.80 3.78 -1.62
CA THR A 5 -16.50 3.37 -2.84
C THR A 5 -15.64 2.39 -3.64
N SER A 6 -16.27 1.48 -4.36
CA SER A 6 -15.57 0.60 -5.30
C SER A 6 -16.31 0.53 -6.64
N ALA A 7 -15.58 0.13 -7.66
CA ALA A 7 -16.07 -0.17 -9.00
C ALA A 7 -15.80 -1.65 -9.30
N ALA A 8 -16.40 -2.55 -8.51
CA ALA A 8 -16.23 -3.99 -8.59
C ALA A 8 -17.60 -4.67 -8.67
N PRO A 9 -18.29 -4.60 -9.83
CA PRO A 9 -19.71 -5.00 -9.99
C PRO A 9 -20.00 -6.45 -9.60
N ASP A 10 -18.99 -7.31 -9.65
CA ASP A 10 -19.13 -8.72 -9.30
C ASP A 10 -19.05 -9.02 -7.78
N GLN A 11 -18.84 -7.97 -6.97
CA GLN A 11 -18.62 -8.10 -5.52
C GLN A 11 -19.86 -7.73 -4.67
N GLY A 12 -21.06 -7.69 -5.26
CA GLY A 12 -22.28 -7.26 -4.57
C GLY A 12 -22.32 -5.76 -4.33
N LYS A 13 -23.34 -5.28 -3.60
CA LYS A 13 -23.50 -3.85 -3.29
C LYS A 13 -22.60 -3.36 -2.17
N ILE A 14 -22.34 -4.22 -1.18
CA ILE A 14 -21.45 -3.94 -0.06
C ILE A 14 -20.53 -5.13 0.14
N SER A 15 -19.21 -4.85 0.10
CA SER A 15 -18.16 -5.83 0.38
C SER A 15 -17.48 -5.50 1.70
N PHE A 16 -17.14 -6.50 2.51
CA PHE A 16 -16.55 -6.29 3.84
C PHE A 16 -15.61 -7.42 4.26
N GLY A 17 -14.81 -7.16 5.27
CA GLY A 17 -13.83 -8.13 5.78
C GLY A 17 -12.59 -8.21 4.89
N GLY A 18 -11.94 -9.37 4.93
CA GLY A 18 -10.68 -9.60 4.25
C GLY A 18 -9.49 -8.93 4.92
N THR A 19 -8.34 -9.05 4.26
CA THR A 19 -7.07 -8.43 4.64
C THR A 19 -6.50 -7.66 3.46
N ASN A 20 -5.56 -6.75 3.72
CA ASN A 20 -4.86 -5.98 2.70
C ASN A 20 -3.36 -6.07 2.89
N ASN A 21 -2.58 -5.84 1.84
CA ASN A 21 -1.14 -5.67 1.95
C ASN A 21 -0.79 -4.43 2.80
N GLY A 22 0.30 -4.56 3.56
CA GLY A 22 1.06 -3.41 4.04
C GLY A 22 2.10 -2.97 3.02
N LEU A 23 2.84 -1.90 3.31
CA LEU A 23 3.89 -1.38 2.45
C LEU A 23 4.93 -0.53 3.18
N VAL A 24 6.10 -0.41 2.56
CA VAL A 24 7.03 0.71 2.74
C VAL A 24 7.15 1.51 1.45
N ALA A 25 7.37 2.81 1.57
CA ALA A 25 7.63 3.71 0.46
C ALA A 25 9.15 3.94 0.31
N LYS A 26 9.62 4.03 -0.93
CA LYS A 26 11.02 4.34 -1.22
C LYS A 26 11.13 5.51 -2.20
N THR A 27 11.98 6.47 -1.85
CA THR A 27 12.47 7.53 -2.74
C THR A 27 13.94 7.27 -3.03
N ILE A 28 14.30 7.24 -4.29
CA ILE A 28 15.62 6.83 -4.76
C ILE A 28 16.20 7.93 -5.65
N LYS A 29 17.48 8.24 -5.43
CA LYS A 29 18.25 9.13 -6.31
C LYS A 29 19.52 8.42 -6.76
N PHE A 30 19.63 8.19 -8.06
CA PHE A 30 20.87 7.78 -8.70
C PHE A 30 21.66 9.00 -9.13
N SER A 31 22.94 9.02 -8.80
CA SER A 31 23.86 10.10 -9.18
C SER A 31 25.01 9.54 -10.03
N GLY A 32 25.35 10.30 -11.06
CA GLY A 32 26.42 9.98 -12.01
C GLY A 32 27.21 11.23 -12.38
N THR A 33 27.82 11.22 -13.56
CA THR A 33 28.63 12.34 -14.08
C THR A 33 28.09 12.74 -15.45
N ALA A 34 27.75 14.02 -15.62
CA ALA A 34 27.30 14.55 -16.89
C ALA A 34 28.48 14.69 -17.87
N SER A 35 28.21 14.39 -19.14
CA SER A 35 29.15 14.62 -20.24
C SER A 35 28.38 14.83 -21.55
N HIS A 36 29.06 15.26 -22.61
CA HIS A 36 28.44 15.38 -23.92
C HIS A 36 28.15 13.98 -24.50
N ALA A 37 26.88 13.63 -24.66
CA ALA A 37 26.46 12.27 -25.02
C ALA A 37 26.98 11.81 -26.41
N GLY A 38 27.16 12.73 -27.36
CA GLY A 38 27.71 12.43 -28.68
C GLY A 38 29.23 12.54 -28.81
N GLY A 39 29.84 13.57 -28.15
CA GLY A 39 31.26 13.89 -28.30
C GLY A 39 32.18 13.21 -27.28
N ALA A 40 31.74 13.04 -26.07
CA ALA A 40 32.56 12.51 -24.97
C ALA A 40 31.76 11.64 -23.97
N PRO A 41 30.96 10.65 -24.40
CA PRO A 41 30.16 9.83 -23.50
C PRO A 41 31.01 9.04 -22.49
N HIS A 42 32.24 8.71 -22.85
CA HIS A 42 33.19 7.95 -22.05
C HIS A 42 33.68 8.72 -20.79
N LEU A 43 33.43 10.03 -20.71
CA LEU A 43 33.73 10.85 -19.54
C LEU A 43 32.55 10.94 -18.56
N GLY A 44 31.40 10.37 -18.94
CA GLY A 44 30.19 10.41 -18.13
C GLY A 44 29.93 9.10 -17.40
N VAL A 45 29.14 9.20 -16.33
CA VAL A 45 28.52 8.06 -15.62
C VAL A 45 27.02 8.21 -15.73
N ASN A 46 26.36 7.26 -16.41
CA ASN A 46 24.95 7.37 -16.75
C ASN A 46 24.03 6.86 -15.62
N ALA A 47 23.48 7.78 -14.84
CA ALA A 47 22.55 7.48 -13.77
C ALA A 47 21.22 6.87 -14.26
N LEU A 48 20.80 7.11 -15.53
CA LEU A 48 19.61 6.48 -16.08
C LEU A 48 19.84 4.99 -16.35
N ASN A 49 21.02 4.63 -16.83
CA ASN A 49 21.40 3.22 -17.01
C ASN A 49 21.44 2.51 -15.63
N ALA A 50 21.95 3.17 -14.58
CA ALA A 50 21.87 2.63 -13.21
C ALA A 50 20.44 2.29 -12.80
N ALA A 51 19.50 3.21 -13.00
CA ALA A 51 18.09 3.01 -12.68
C ALA A 51 17.46 1.88 -13.51
N MET A 52 17.78 1.78 -14.81
CA MET A 52 17.29 0.71 -15.69
C MET A 52 17.80 -0.67 -15.26
N ILE A 53 19.08 -0.79 -14.91
CA ILE A 53 19.69 -2.03 -14.41
C ILE A 53 19.04 -2.41 -13.06
N ALA A 54 18.87 -1.44 -12.17
CA ALA A 54 18.20 -1.63 -10.88
C ALA A 54 16.77 -2.16 -11.06
N MET A 55 15.97 -1.59 -11.96
CA MET A 55 14.63 -2.09 -12.29
C MET A 55 14.66 -3.52 -12.82
N SER A 56 15.61 -3.83 -13.70
CA SER A 56 15.79 -5.20 -14.22
C SER A 56 16.15 -6.18 -13.10
N ALA A 57 17.03 -5.77 -12.17
CA ALA A 57 17.40 -6.58 -11.00
C ALA A 57 16.20 -6.77 -10.04
N ILE A 58 15.35 -5.74 -9.84
CA ILE A 58 14.09 -5.88 -9.09
C ILE A 58 13.18 -6.92 -9.77
N HIS A 59 13.03 -6.86 -11.07
CA HIS A 59 12.21 -7.83 -11.83
C HIS A 59 12.76 -9.25 -11.75
N ALA A 60 14.08 -9.43 -11.79
CA ALA A 60 14.72 -10.74 -11.64
C ALA A 60 14.48 -11.39 -10.25
N GLN A 61 14.10 -10.61 -9.24
CA GLN A 61 13.75 -11.14 -7.91
C GLN A 61 12.34 -11.75 -7.84
N ARG A 62 11.47 -11.56 -8.84
CA ARG A 62 10.04 -11.94 -8.76
C ARG A 62 9.83 -13.42 -8.44
N GLU A 63 10.60 -14.31 -9.02
CA GLU A 63 10.52 -15.78 -8.76
C GLU A 63 11.01 -16.18 -7.35
N THR A 64 11.63 -15.26 -6.60
CA THR A 64 12.13 -15.53 -5.26
C THR A 64 11.15 -15.16 -4.14
N TYR A 65 9.97 -14.65 -4.49
CA TYR A 65 8.90 -14.33 -3.54
C TYR A 65 7.92 -15.50 -3.46
N ARG A 66 7.46 -15.81 -2.24
CA ARG A 66 6.40 -16.81 -2.06
C ARG A 66 5.06 -16.22 -2.52
N ASP A 67 4.23 -17.01 -3.17
CA ASP A 67 2.93 -16.55 -3.69
C ASP A 67 2.03 -16.00 -2.57
N GLN A 68 2.05 -16.63 -1.40
CA GLN A 68 1.28 -16.20 -0.22
C GLN A 68 1.70 -14.83 0.32
N ASP A 69 2.91 -14.35 0.04
CA ASP A 69 3.40 -13.04 0.48
C ASP A 69 2.82 -11.90 -0.38
N THR A 70 2.21 -12.22 -1.51
CA THR A 70 1.54 -11.30 -2.44
C THR A 70 2.33 -10.03 -2.75
N ILE A 71 3.65 -10.16 -2.93
CA ILE A 71 4.56 -9.02 -3.14
C ILE A 71 4.18 -8.23 -4.39
N ARG A 72 4.11 -6.89 -4.24
CA ARG A 72 3.89 -5.95 -5.35
C ARG A 72 4.91 -4.82 -5.28
N ILE A 73 5.66 -4.64 -6.37
CA ILE A 73 6.69 -3.59 -6.52
C ILE A 73 6.48 -2.96 -7.89
N HIS A 74 6.19 -1.67 -7.92
CA HIS A 74 5.92 -0.89 -9.13
C HIS A 74 6.72 0.42 -9.11
N PRO A 75 8.00 0.40 -9.53
CA PRO A 75 8.81 1.61 -9.59
C PRO A 75 8.37 2.52 -10.75
N ILE A 76 8.48 3.82 -10.52
CA ILE A 76 8.35 4.85 -11.54
C ILE A 76 9.59 5.74 -11.54
N ILE A 77 10.00 6.21 -12.72
CA ILE A 77 11.04 7.23 -12.85
C ILE A 77 10.35 8.60 -12.84
N THR A 78 10.63 9.41 -11.81
CA THR A 78 10.08 10.76 -11.66
C THR A 78 10.97 11.82 -12.32
N ARG A 79 12.25 11.50 -12.54
CA ARG A 79 13.20 12.31 -13.29
C ARG A 79 14.22 11.41 -14.01
N GLY A 80 14.29 11.48 -15.34
CA GLY A 80 15.14 10.60 -16.17
C GLY A 80 16.33 11.28 -16.87
N GLY A 81 16.53 12.59 -16.64
CA GLY A 81 17.56 13.38 -17.29
C GLY A 81 17.07 14.78 -17.65
N VAL A 82 17.89 15.56 -18.37
CA VAL A 82 17.61 16.97 -18.71
C VAL A 82 17.62 17.24 -20.23
N ALA A 83 18.46 16.55 -21.00
CA ALA A 83 18.58 16.71 -22.44
C ALA A 83 19.18 15.46 -23.07
N VAL A 84 18.78 15.16 -24.31
CA VAL A 84 19.29 13.99 -25.08
C VAL A 84 20.77 14.11 -25.44
N SER A 85 21.32 15.33 -25.44
CA SER A 85 22.73 15.61 -25.75
C SER A 85 23.63 15.49 -24.50
N SER A 86 23.08 15.24 -23.32
CA SER A 86 23.82 15.11 -22.05
C SER A 86 23.61 13.76 -21.41
N VAL A 87 24.70 13.10 -20.98
CA VAL A 87 24.62 11.89 -20.14
C VAL A 87 23.88 12.23 -18.85
N PRO A 88 22.78 11.52 -18.48
CA PRO A 88 22.02 11.81 -17.26
C PRO A 88 22.84 11.59 -15.99
N ALA A 89 22.97 12.63 -15.15
CA ALA A 89 23.73 12.59 -13.90
C ALA A 89 22.85 12.62 -12.63
N ASP A 90 21.57 13.00 -12.75
CA ASP A 90 20.59 13.02 -11.65
C ASP A 90 19.31 12.34 -12.16
N VAL A 91 19.05 11.11 -11.66
CA VAL A 91 17.87 10.34 -11.98
C VAL A 91 17.15 9.96 -10.70
N ARG A 92 15.83 10.17 -10.66
CA ARG A 92 15.01 9.93 -9.47
C ARG A 92 13.93 8.91 -9.77
N MET A 93 13.70 8.07 -8.78
CA MET A 93 12.72 6.98 -8.85
C MET A 93 11.96 6.88 -7.54
N GLU A 94 10.71 6.46 -7.62
CA GLU A 94 9.87 6.16 -6.46
C GLU A 94 9.23 4.79 -6.62
N THR A 95 9.00 4.10 -5.50
CA THR A 95 8.28 2.83 -5.49
C THR A 95 7.67 2.54 -4.13
N TYR A 96 6.57 1.77 -4.14
CA TYR A 96 6.09 1.06 -2.97
C TYR A 96 6.54 -0.39 -3.04
N VAL A 97 6.92 -0.94 -1.86
CA VAL A 97 7.15 -2.37 -1.69
C VAL A 97 6.05 -2.90 -0.79
N ARG A 98 5.12 -3.66 -1.38
CA ARG A 98 3.92 -4.18 -0.71
C ARG A 98 4.05 -5.66 -0.43
N GLY A 99 3.43 -6.13 0.69
CA GLY A 99 3.34 -7.54 1.02
C GLY A 99 2.24 -7.83 2.04
N ALA A 100 1.80 -9.09 2.11
CA ALA A 100 0.69 -9.54 2.94
C ALA A 100 0.97 -9.43 4.46
N SER A 101 2.22 -9.41 4.87
CA SER A 101 2.66 -9.27 6.26
C SER A 101 3.82 -8.28 6.37
N ILE A 102 4.09 -7.81 7.60
CA ILE A 102 5.21 -6.92 7.89
C ILE A 102 6.53 -7.57 7.47
N ASP A 103 6.77 -8.82 7.85
CA ASP A 103 7.97 -9.56 7.49
C ASP A 103 8.12 -9.73 5.97
N ALA A 104 7.00 -9.98 5.27
CA ALA A 104 7.01 -10.16 3.82
C ALA A 104 7.45 -8.90 3.08
N PHE A 105 6.88 -7.73 3.40
CA PHE A 105 7.28 -6.51 2.69
C PHE A 105 8.64 -5.98 3.16
N LEU A 106 9.06 -6.19 4.41
CA LEU A 106 10.39 -5.81 4.87
C LEU A 106 11.47 -6.67 4.19
N SER A 107 11.29 -7.99 4.12
CA SER A 107 12.21 -8.88 3.39
C SER A 107 12.29 -8.53 1.89
N ALA A 108 11.14 -8.19 1.28
CA ALA A 108 11.13 -7.72 -0.11
C ALA A 108 11.83 -6.36 -0.26
N SER A 109 11.68 -5.45 0.72
CA SER A 109 12.35 -4.14 0.76
C SER A 109 13.88 -4.28 0.73
N GLU A 110 14.44 -5.20 1.51
CA GLU A 110 15.90 -5.48 1.51
C GLU A 110 16.40 -5.98 0.14
N LYS A 111 15.61 -6.82 -0.53
CA LYS A 111 15.93 -7.28 -1.90
C LYS A 111 15.89 -6.13 -2.89
N VAL A 112 14.94 -5.20 -2.76
CA VAL A 112 14.88 -3.98 -3.57
C VAL A 112 16.12 -3.12 -3.34
N ASP A 113 16.53 -2.89 -2.08
CA ASP A 113 17.73 -2.08 -1.78
C ASP A 113 18.99 -2.70 -2.38
N ARG A 114 19.12 -4.03 -2.35
CA ARG A 114 20.22 -4.73 -3.02
C ARG A 114 20.21 -4.50 -4.53
N ALA A 115 19.03 -4.56 -5.17
CA ALA A 115 18.91 -4.32 -6.60
C ALA A 115 19.25 -2.87 -6.98
N LEU A 116 18.85 -1.90 -6.15
CA LEU A 116 19.18 -0.49 -6.34
C LEU A 116 20.70 -0.24 -6.25
N ARG A 117 21.37 -0.82 -5.26
CA ARG A 117 22.83 -0.76 -5.13
C ARG A 117 23.54 -1.42 -6.31
N ALA A 118 23.05 -2.58 -6.75
CA ALA A 118 23.63 -3.28 -7.91
C ALA A 118 23.55 -2.44 -9.19
N GLY A 119 22.46 -1.69 -9.39
CA GLY A 119 22.32 -0.78 -10.53
C GLY A 119 23.34 0.36 -10.50
N ALA A 120 23.59 0.97 -9.35
CA ALA A 120 24.61 2.01 -9.20
C ALA A 120 26.01 1.44 -9.43
N MET A 121 26.33 0.30 -8.79
CA MET A 121 27.61 -0.40 -8.92
C MET A 121 27.93 -0.74 -10.39
N ALA A 122 26.93 -1.21 -11.14
CA ALA A 122 27.14 -1.66 -12.53
C ALA A 122 27.63 -0.57 -13.50
N VAL A 123 27.47 0.69 -13.15
CA VAL A 123 27.87 1.84 -14.00
C VAL A 123 28.93 2.75 -13.34
N GLY A 124 29.42 2.39 -12.15
CA GLY A 124 30.35 3.24 -11.38
C GLY A 124 29.72 4.53 -10.87
N GLY A 125 28.45 4.47 -10.48
CA GLY A 125 27.66 5.58 -9.97
C GLY A 125 27.36 5.44 -8.48
N SER A 126 26.50 6.33 -7.95
CA SER A 126 26.02 6.24 -6.59
C SER A 126 24.50 6.21 -6.50
N VAL A 127 23.98 5.72 -5.37
CA VAL A 127 22.53 5.74 -5.07
C VAL A 127 22.29 6.16 -3.63
N GLU A 128 21.33 7.05 -3.45
CA GLU A 128 20.73 7.42 -2.18
C GLU A 128 19.32 6.77 -2.12
N ILE A 129 19.02 6.06 -1.02
CA ILE A 129 17.76 5.35 -0.81
C ILE A 129 17.16 5.84 0.50
N THR A 130 16.00 6.49 0.43
CA THR A 130 15.19 6.83 1.59
C THR A 130 14.01 5.86 1.67
N THR A 131 13.88 5.15 2.77
CA THR A 131 12.74 4.28 3.07
C THR A 131 11.91 4.92 4.17
N LEU A 132 10.59 5.02 3.92
CA LEU A 132 9.63 5.53 4.88
C LEU A 132 8.56 4.44 5.15
N PRO A 133 8.05 4.36 6.39
CA PRO A 133 6.90 3.51 6.66
C PRO A 133 5.70 3.98 5.82
N GLY A 134 4.98 3.03 5.26
CA GLY A 134 3.68 3.25 4.66
C GLY A 134 2.59 2.68 5.55
N TYR A 135 1.66 1.94 4.98
CA TYR A 135 0.56 1.32 5.72
C TYR A 135 0.92 -0.09 6.20
N LEU A 136 0.47 -0.47 7.39
CA LEU A 136 0.54 -1.85 7.86
C LEU A 136 -0.63 -2.70 7.30
N PRO A 137 -0.51 -4.03 7.27
CA PRO A 137 -1.61 -4.90 6.83
C PRO A 137 -2.84 -4.75 7.74
N ILE A 138 -4.05 -4.68 7.16
CA ILE A 138 -5.27 -4.54 7.97
C ILE A 138 -5.64 -5.85 8.68
N GLN A 139 -6.02 -5.73 9.94
CA GLN A 139 -6.65 -6.78 10.74
C GLN A 139 -8.06 -6.34 11.14
N SER A 140 -9.08 -6.83 10.43
CA SER A 140 -10.46 -6.49 10.73
C SER A 140 -10.98 -7.19 11.98
N SER A 141 -11.72 -6.47 12.83
CA SER A 141 -12.40 -7.02 14.00
C SER A 141 -13.59 -7.88 13.59
N GLN A 142 -13.53 -9.19 13.85
CA GLN A 142 -14.60 -10.12 13.50
C GLN A 142 -15.93 -9.78 14.19
N PRO A 143 -15.99 -9.46 15.50
CA PRO A 143 -17.24 -9.04 16.13
C PRO A 143 -17.85 -7.78 15.48
N MET A 144 -17.03 -6.77 15.10
CA MET A 144 -17.55 -5.59 14.39
C MET A 144 -18.04 -5.95 12.98
N LEU A 145 -17.36 -6.85 12.27
CA LEU A 145 -17.79 -7.31 10.95
C LEU A 145 -19.16 -7.99 11.01
N GLU A 146 -19.42 -8.77 12.05
CA GLU A 146 -20.72 -9.44 12.26
C GLU A 146 -21.84 -8.44 12.53
N ILE A 147 -21.59 -7.42 13.37
CA ILE A 147 -22.55 -6.35 13.64
C ILE A 147 -22.83 -5.56 12.36
N TYR A 148 -21.77 -5.11 11.68
CA TYR A 148 -21.87 -4.35 10.44
C TYR A 148 -22.63 -5.13 9.35
N SER A 149 -22.33 -6.41 9.17
CA SER A 149 -22.94 -7.24 8.12
C SER A 149 -24.45 -7.42 8.33
N ARG A 150 -24.92 -7.57 9.57
CA ARG A 150 -26.36 -7.60 9.89
C ARG A 150 -27.04 -6.28 9.50
N ASN A 151 -26.42 -5.15 9.87
CA ASN A 151 -26.95 -3.83 9.53
C ASN A 151 -26.94 -3.57 8.03
N ALA A 152 -25.87 -3.92 7.35
CA ALA A 152 -25.79 -3.81 5.90
C ALA A 152 -26.83 -4.71 5.20
N ALA A 153 -27.07 -5.93 5.68
CA ALA A 153 -28.08 -6.84 5.13
C ALA A 153 -29.51 -6.24 5.17
N THR A 154 -29.86 -5.47 6.20
CA THR A 154 -31.18 -4.80 6.27
C THR A 154 -31.34 -3.72 5.21
N LEU A 155 -30.24 -3.17 4.69
CA LEU A 155 -30.24 -2.08 3.71
C LEU A 155 -30.16 -2.57 2.26
N VAL A 156 -29.39 -3.63 2.01
CA VAL A 156 -29.13 -4.09 0.63
C VAL A 156 -29.56 -5.55 0.37
N GLY A 157 -30.10 -6.23 1.37
CA GLY A 157 -30.40 -7.66 1.33
C GLY A 157 -29.14 -8.53 1.52
N SER A 158 -29.33 -9.77 1.94
CA SER A 158 -28.22 -10.72 2.12
C SER A 158 -27.47 -10.98 0.82
N ASP A 159 -28.18 -11.05 -0.30
CA ASP A 159 -27.61 -11.26 -1.64
C ASP A 159 -26.79 -10.05 -2.15
N GLY A 160 -27.00 -8.89 -1.53
CA GLY A 160 -26.21 -7.69 -1.81
C GLY A 160 -24.88 -7.61 -1.07
N LEU A 161 -24.59 -8.60 -0.20
CA LEU A 161 -23.36 -8.64 0.61
C LEU A 161 -22.33 -9.58 0.00
N ASN A 162 -21.05 -9.18 0.10
CA ASN A 162 -19.93 -10.03 -0.26
C ASN A 162 -18.83 -9.99 0.81
N ARG A 163 -18.34 -11.15 1.21
CA ARG A 163 -17.22 -11.25 2.14
C ARG A 163 -15.92 -11.36 1.35
N LEU A 164 -15.03 -10.38 1.56
CA LEU A 164 -13.75 -10.29 0.85
C LEU A 164 -12.73 -11.28 1.42
N GLY A 165 -11.87 -11.79 0.53
CA GLY A 165 -10.60 -12.44 0.86
C GLY A 165 -9.47 -11.42 1.00
N HIS A 166 -8.22 -11.89 0.83
CA HIS A 166 -7.04 -11.02 0.82
C HIS A 166 -7.01 -10.16 -0.45
N ARG A 167 -6.66 -8.87 -0.30
CA ARG A 167 -6.51 -7.90 -1.39
C ARG A 167 -5.10 -7.30 -1.37
N THR A 168 -4.53 -7.04 -2.54
CA THR A 168 -3.14 -6.57 -2.68
C THR A 168 -2.99 -5.05 -2.61
N GLY A 169 -4.09 -4.30 -2.48
CA GLY A 169 -4.08 -2.87 -2.15
C GLY A 169 -3.66 -2.65 -0.69
N SER A 170 -3.52 -1.39 -0.29
CA SER A 170 -3.18 -1.00 1.07
C SER A 170 -4.10 0.14 1.53
N THR A 171 -4.27 0.30 2.83
CA THR A 171 -5.15 1.31 3.45
C THR A 171 -4.55 1.75 4.78
N ASP A 172 -4.72 3.03 5.14
CA ASP A 172 -4.37 3.61 6.44
C ASP A 172 -5.12 2.95 7.61
N MET A 173 -6.27 2.33 7.35
CA MET A 173 -6.97 1.53 8.36
C MET A 173 -6.14 0.32 8.83
N GLY A 174 -5.13 -0.09 8.06
CA GLY A 174 -4.17 -1.10 8.47
C GLY A 174 -3.42 -0.69 9.74
N ASP A 175 -2.95 0.55 9.80
CA ASP A 175 -2.24 1.11 10.96
C ASP A 175 -3.12 1.16 12.21
N ILE A 176 -4.33 1.69 12.07
CA ILE A 176 -5.30 1.78 13.17
C ILE A 176 -5.65 0.38 13.70
N SER A 177 -5.77 -0.60 12.79
CA SER A 177 -6.09 -1.99 13.14
C SER A 177 -5.02 -2.68 13.99
N GLN A 178 -3.81 -2.15 14.05
CA GLN A 178 -2.79 -2.73 14.92
C GLN A 178 -3.05 -2.44 16.41
N MET A 179 -3.87 -1.43 16.73
CA MET A 179 -4.04 -0.92 18.09
C MET A 179 -5.47 -1.00 18.61
N ILE A 180 -6.46 -0.86 17.75
CA ILE A 180 -7.88 -0.87 18.12
C ILE A 180 -8.73 -1.66 17.11
N PRO A 181 -9.93 -2.14 17.50
CA PRO A 181 -10.84 -2.84 16.60
C PRO A 181 -11.27 -1.93 15.46
N VAL A 182 -11.13 -2.41 14.21
CA VAL A 182 -11.56 -1.67 13.00
C VAL A 182 -12.31 -2.56 12.03
N ILE A 183 -13.07 -1.92 11.15
CA ILE A 183 -13.57 -2.48 9.89
C ILE A 183 -13.44 -1.45 8.77
N HIS A 184 -13.25 -1.93 7.54
CA HIS A 184 -13.13 -1.11 6.33
C HIS A 184 -13.96 -1.72 5.20
N PRO A 185 -15.29 -1.55 5.20
CA PRO A 185 -16.16 -2.01 4.12
C PRO A 185 -16.03 -1.15 2.86
N TYR A 186 -16.42 -1.75 1.72
CA TYR A 186 -16.46 -1.13 0.41
C TYR A 186 -17.89 -1.13 -0.11
N VAL A 187 -18.28 -0.05 -0.78
CA VAL A 187 -19.61 0.12 -1.37
C VAL A 187 -19.48 0.22 -2.89
N GLU A 188 -20.17 -0.65 -3.62
CA GLU A 188 -20.13 -0.71 -5.09
C GLU A 188 -20.98 0.42 -5.71
N ALA A 189 -20.42 1.62 -5.69
CA ALA A 189 -21.11 2.84 -6.12
C ALA A 189 -20.37 3.61 -7.21
N ALA A 190 -19.25 3.08 -7.71
CA ALA A 190 -18.43 3.73 -8.72
C ALA A 190 -18.39 2.93 -10.03
N THR A 191 -17.85 3.53 -11.07
CA THR A 191 -17.49 2.92 -12.36
C THR A 191 -16.06 3.27 -12.71
N GLY A 192 -15.53 2.66 -13.77
CA GLY A 192 -14.17 2.88 -14.22
C GLY A 192 -13.14 2.07 -13.43
N ASN A 193 -11.88 2.27 -13.73
CA ASN A 193 -10.78 1.60 -13.05
C ASN A 193 -10.30 2.42 -11.85
N GLY A 194 -10.04 1.78 -10.72
CA GLY A 194 -9.44 2.44 -9.56
C GLY A 194 -8.16 3.18 -9.97
N HIS A 195 -8.04 4.47 -9.58
CA HIS A 195 -6.99 5.41 -10.03
C HIS A 195 -6.98 5.76 -11.52
N GLY A 196 -7.92 5.24 -12.34
CA GLY A 196 -8.10 5.66 -13.72
C GLY A 196 -8.79 7.03 -13.82
N ILE A 197 -8.61 7.71 -14.94
CA ILE A 197 -9.28 9.01 -15.21
C ILE A 197 -10.80 8.87 -15.37
N ASP A 198 -11.26 7.66 -15.58
CA ASP A 198 -12.67 7.27 -15.75
C ASP A 198 -13.32 6.81 -14.44
N TYR A 199 -12.59 6.80 -13.32
CA TYR A 199 -13.16 6.45 -12.02
C TYR A 199 -14.12 7.54 -11.55
N MET A 200 -15.39 7.17 -11.37
CA MET A 200 -16.44 8.09 -11.01
C MET A 200 -17.52 7.43 -10.14
N VAL A 201 -17.96 8.10 -9.09
CA VAL A 201 -19.13 7.65 -8.33
C VAL A 201 -20.38 7.82 -9.19
N LYS A 202 -21.11 6.74 -9.44
CA LYS A 202 -22.33 6.70 -10.26
C LYS A 202 -23.62 6.61 -9.45
N ASP A 203 -23.57 5.97 -8.29
CA ASP A 203 -24.72 5.77 -7.40
C ASP A 203 -24.46 6.41 -6.03
N TYR A 204 -24.87 7.67 -5.92
CA TYR A 204 -24.73 8.44 -4.68
C TYR A 204 -25.64 7.93 -3.56
N THR A 205 -26.81 7.35 -3.90
CA THR A 205 -27.70 6.77 -2.89
C THR A 205 -27.04 5.56 -2.23
N LEU A 206 -26.49 4.67 -3.03
CA LEU A 206 -25.74 3.52 -2.51
C LEU A 206 -24.45 3.96 -1.82
N GLY A 207 -23.60 4.74 -2.48
CA GLY A 207 -22.27 5.11 -2.00
C GLY A 207 -22.28 5.97 -0.75
N VAL A 208 -23.18 6.96 -0.69
CA VAL A 208 -23.22 7.92 0.41
C VAL A 208 -24.28 7.54 1.44
N LEU A 209 -25.56 7.46 1.04
CA LEU A 209 -26.63 7.27 2.01
C LEU A 209 -26.65 5.86 2.61
N THR A 210 -26.53 4.83 1.78
CA THR A 210 -26.54 3.43 2.27
C THR A 210 -25.28 3.12 3.07
N GLY A 211 -24.11 3.55 2.59
CA GLY A 211 -22.85 3.42 3.32
C GLY A 211 -22.89 4.12 4.69
N ALA A 212 -23.36 5.38 4.73
CA ALA A 212 -23.49 6.14 5.98
C ALA A 212 -24.50 5.50 6.95
N LYS A 213 -25.66 5.00 6.46
CA LYS A 213 -26.66 4.30 7.28
C LYS A 213 -26.10 3.04 7.90
N ALA A 214 -25.39 2.20 7.13
CA ALA A 214 -24.77 0.98 7.65
C ALA A 214 -23.77 1.27 8.77
N MET A 215 -22.96 2.33 8.62
CA MET A 215 -22.04 2.78 9.66
C MET A 215 -22.78 3.34 10.89
N ALA A 216 -23.79 4.20 10.69
CA ALA A 216 -24.57 4.79 11.79
C ALA A 216 -25.32 3.72 12.61
N MET A 217 -25.97 2.77 11.96
CA MET A 217 -26.62 1.63 12.63
C MET A 217 -25.62 0.82 13.44
N THR A 218 -24.41 0.59 12.90
CA THR A 218 -23.36 -0.11 13.64
C THR A 218 -22.89 0.67 14.87
N VAL A 219 -22.78 2.01 14.78
CA VAL A 219 -22.47 2.87 15.94
C VAL A 219 -23.58 2.78 17.00
N ILE A 220 -24.85 2.81 16.58
CA ILE A 220 -25.99 2.65 17.50
C ILE A 220 -25.89 1.31 18.24
N ASP A 221 -25.66 0.21 17.53
CA ASP A 221 -25.52 -1.12 18.15
C ASP A 221 -24.34 -1.21 19.12
N LEU A 222 -23.24 -0.53 18.81
CA LEU A 222 -22.05 -0.51 19.68
C LEU A 222 -22.28 0.30 20.95
N LEU A 223 -23.09 1.37 20.90
CA LEU A 223 -23.31 2.31 22.01
C LEU A 223 -24.59 2.04 22.81
N HIS A 224 -25.53 1.27 22.28
CA HIS A 224 -26.76 0.89 22.98
C HIS A 224 -26.49 0.15 24.29
N GLU A 225 -27.41 0.21 25.25
CA GLU A 225 -27.32 -0.49 26.55
C GLU A 225 -26.00 -0.20 27.29
N ASN A 226 -25.68 1.07 27.49
CA ASN A 226 -24.41 1.51 28.10
C ASN A 226 -23.16 0.99 27.40
N ALA A 227 -23.22 0.87 26.06
CA ALA A 227 -22.14 0.39 25.21
C ALA A 227 -21.69 -1.06 25.51
N ALA A 228 -22.57 -1.91 25.99
CA ALA A 228 -22.24 -3.31 26.31
C ALA A 228 -21.65 -4.07 25.10
N THR A 229 -22.22 -3.85 23.89
CA THR A 229 -21.69 -4.44 22.64
C THR A 229 -20.33 -3.85 22.29
N GLY A 230 -20.14 -2.55 22.44
CA GLY A 230 -18.85 -1.89 22.20
C GLY A 230 -17.77 -2.42 23.14
N GLN A 231 -18.09 -2.56 24.43
CA GLN A 231 -17.16 -3.14 25.40
C GLN A 231 -16.79 -4.58 25.05
N MET A 232 -17.76 -5.41 24.65
CA MET A 232 -17.50 -6.78 24.19
C MET A 232 -16.56 -6.81 22.96
N VAL A 233 -16.70 -5.87 22.03
CA VAL A 233 -15.81 -5.76 20.86
C VAL A 233 -14.39 -5.44 21.30
N VAL A 234 -14.22 -4.48 22.21
CA VAL A 234 -12.91 -4.09 22.75
C VAL A 234 -12.25 -5.24 23.51
N ASP A 235 -13.01 -5.90 24.40
CA ASP A 235 -12.49 -7.00 25.22
C ASP A 235 -12.06 -8.21 24.41
N LYS A 236 -12.76 -8.49 23.30
CA LYS A 236 -12.42 -9.60 22.39
C LYS A 236 -11.30 -9.26 21.40
N TYR A 237 -11.02 -7.99 21.19
CA TYR A 237 -9.98 -7.59 20.25
C TYR A 237 -8.59 -7.75 20.84
N LYS A 238 -7.79 -8.60 20.22
CA LYS A 238 -6.38 -8.72 20.58
C LYS A 238 -5.56 -7.84 19.65
N ALA A 239 -5.25 -6.63 20.11
CA ALA A 239 -4.40 -5.71 19.36
C ALA A 239 -3.02 -6.35 19.12
N PRO A 240 -2.54 -6.42 17.86
CA PRO A 240 -1.20 -6.94 17.55
C PRO A 240 -0.09 -6.14 18.22
N LEU A 241 -0.26 -4.83 18.36
CA LEU A 241 0.74 -3.90 18.87
C LEU A 241 0.14 -2.98 19.95
N THR A 242 0.96 -2.62 20.93
CA THR A 242 0.69 -1.45 21.75
C THR A 242 1.00 -0.17 20.94
N LYS A 243 0.51 0.99 21.39
CA LYS A 243 0.87 2.28 20.77
C LYS A 243 2.39 2.49 20.78
N THR A 244 3.08 2.11 21.84
CA THR A 244 4.53 2.24 21.95
C THR A 244 5.25 1.35 20.93
N ASP A 245 4.84 0.08 20.81
CA ASP A 245 5.42 -0.86 19.87
C ASP A 245 5.15 -0.43 18.42
N TYR A 246 3.93 0.05 18.12
CA TYR A 246 3.58 0.61 16.82
C TYR A 246 4.50 1.78 16.43
N LEU A 247 4.67 2.77 17.30
CA LEU A 247 5.54 3.91 17.04
C LEU A 247 7.01 3.50 16.91
N SER A 248 7.47 2.54 17.71
CA SER A 248 8.81 1.99 17.64
C SER A 248 9.05 1.27 16.30
N LEU A 249 8.08 0.45 15.88
CA LEU A 249 8.12 -0.26 14.59
C LEU A 249 8.22 0.71 13.42
N LEU A 250 7.36 1.75 13.36
CA LEU A 250 7.39 2.72 12.27
C LEU A 250 8.71 3.50 12.23
N ARG A 251 9.22 3.92 13.39
CA ARG A 251 10.53 4.58 13.46
C ARG A 251 11.67 3.67 13.00
N GLY A 252 11.59 2.37 13.35
CA GLY A 252 12.56 1.37 12.91
C GLY A 252 12.55 1.09 11.39
N MET A 253 11.44 1.39 10.71
CA MET A 253 11.34 1.28 9.24
C MET A 253 11.93 2.49 8.51
N MET A 254 12.06 3.65 9.18
CA MET A 254 12.67 4.83 8.59
C MET A 254 14.16 4.61 8.41
N LYS A 255 14.63 4.73 7.17
CA LYS A 255 16.02 4.44 6.83
C LYS A 255 16.51 5.34 5.71
N GLU A 256 17.70 5.87 5.87
CA GLU A 256 18.45 6.57 4.81
C GLU A 256 19.76 5.83 4.58
N GLU A 257 20.01 5.46 3.35
CA GLU A 257 21.21 4.73 2.94
C GLU A 257 21.79 5.39 1.71
N SER A 258 23.11 5.45 1.67
CA SER A 258 23.85 5.83 0.46
C SER A 258 24.87 4.76 0.12
N TYR A 259 25.04 4.51 -1.16
CA TYR A 259 26.08 3.65 -1.72
C TYR A 259 26.84 4.45 -2.77
N THR A 260 28.13 4.39 -2.68
CA THR A 260 29.09 4.91 -3.66
C THR A 260 30.16 3.85 -3.86
N GLU A 261 30.54 3.61 -5.09
CA GLU A 261 31.66 2.72 -5.42
C GLU A 261 33.01 3.35 -5.07
#